data_6bf6356c7aceb33e2f7ba537a3c06abf
#
_entry.id   6bf6356c7aceb33e2f7ba537a3c06abf
#
_cell.length_a   1.000
_cell.length_b   1.000
_cell.length_c   1.000
_cell.angle_alpha   90.00
_cell.angle_beta   90.00
_cell.angle_gamma   90.00
#
_symmetry.space_group_name_H-M   'P 1'
#
loop_
_entity.id
_entity.type
_entity.pdbx_description
1 polymer ?
#
loop_
_entity_poly.entity_id
_entity_poly.type
_entity_poly.pdbx_seq_one_letter_code
_entity_poly.pdbx_strand_id
1 'polypeptide(L)'
;MGNPDVQQHFVAAVFAGDTATLTGLCHADFVLEQGAAMPYAGTYRGAEGFLAFLGKFAETLDIEKLEPVRTYACSDPDWLVSEFDLVATVKATGQRYATTLLERWQFSGGKVITILPHYFAPPMRG
;
A
#
# COMPACT_ATOMS: atom_id res chain seq x y z
N MET A 1 -15.59 0.25 15.13
CA MET A 1 -15.18 0.34 13.73
C MET A 1 -14.53 -0.98 13.33
N GLY A 2 -15.05 -1.63 12.32
CA GLY A 2 -14.49 -2.89 11.85
C GLY A 2 -13.24 -2.70 11.01
N ASN A 3 -12.50 -3.78 10.75
CA ASN A 3 -11.28 -3.72 9.95
C ASN A 3 -11.47 -3.15 8.55
N PRO A 4 -12.57 -3.45 7.81
CA PRO A 4 -12.80 -2.80 6.52
C PRO A 4 -12.90 -1.28 6.63
N ASP A 5 -13.48 -0.75 7.69
CA ASP A 5 -13.56 0.70 7.89
C ASP A 5 -12.19 1.28 8.19
N VAL A 6 -11.38 0.59 8.99
CA VAL A 6 -10.00 1.01 9.27
C VAL A 6 -9.21 1.09 7.98
N GLN A 7 -9.34 0.08 7.12
CA GLN A 7 -8.65 0.05 5.81
C GLN A 7 -9.09 1.22 4.94
N GLN A 8 -10.38 1.51 4.87
CA GLN A 8 -10.90 2.64 4.09
C GLN A 8 -10.38 3.98 4.61
N HIS A 9 -10.36 4.16 5.93
CA HIS A 9 -9.81 5.39 6.53
C HIS A 9 -8.31 5.54 6.25
N PHE A 10 -7.57 4.43 6.30
CA PHE A 10 -6.15 4.43 6.00
C PHE A 10 -5.89 4.87 4.55
N VAL A 11 -6.60 4.26 3.60
CA VAL A 11 -6.46 4.60 2.18
C VAL A 11 -6.85 6.06 1.92
N ALA A 12 -7.95 6.52 2.51
CA ALA A 12 -8.38 7.91 2.37
C ALA A 12 -7.32 8.88 2.92
N ALA A 13 -6.69 8.53 4.03
CA ALA A 13 -5.62 9.34 4.61
C ALA A 13 -4.38 9.38 3.72
N VAL A 14 -4.05 8.27 3.05
CA VAL A 14 -2.96 8.25 2.05
C VAL A 14 -3.24 9.26 0.94
N PHE A 15 -4.43 9.22 0.36
CA PHE A 15 -4.79 10.11 -0.75
C PHE A 15 -4.86 11.56 -0.31
N ALA A 16 -5.26 11.83 0.93
CA ALA A 16 -5.36 13.19 1.46
C ALA A 16 -4.02 13.75 1.98
N GLY A 17 -2.99 12.92 2.07
CA GLY A 17 -1.72 13.31 2.69
C GLY A 17 -1.87 13.57 4.19
N ASP A 18 -2.82 12.93 4.84
CA ASP A 18 -3.12 13.11 6.27
C ASP A 18 -2.22 12.24 7.12
N THR A 19 -1.02 12.73 7.39
CA THR A 19 0.01 11.98 8.11
C THR A 19 -0.38 11.70 9.57
N ALA A 20 -1.13 12.59 10.19
CA ALA A 20 -1.56 12.40 11.59
C ALA A 20 -2.51 11.20 11.70
N THR A 21 -3.48 11.09 10.79
CA THR A 21 -4.41 9.95 10.75
C THR A 21 -3.66 8.66 10.44
N LEU A 22 -2.74 8.68 9.46
CA LEU A 22 -1.92 7.51 9.13
C LEU A 22 -1.13 7.02 10.33
N THR A 23 -0.48 7.93 11.03
CA THR A 23 0.29 7.59 12.24
C THR A 23 -0.61 6.94 13.29
N GLY A 24 -1.81 7.49 13.49
CA GLY A 24 -2.77 6.94 14.46
C GLY A 24 -3.33 5.58 14.10
N LEU A 25 -3.40 5.26 12.81
CA LEU A 25 -3.93 3.97 12.32
C LEU A 25 -2.86 2.89 12.19
N CYS A 26 -1.58 3.24 12.22
CA CYS A 26 -0.50 2.25 12.20
C CYS A 26 -0.29 1.66 13.59
N HIS A 27 -0.24 0.33 13.66
CA HIS A 27 0.17 -0.36 14.87
C HIS A 27 1.65 -0.03 15.16
N ALA A 28 2.05 -0.10 16.45
CA ALA A 28 3.45 0.13 16.83
C ALA A 28 4.41 -0.82 16.11
N ASP A 29 3.96 -2.04 15.81
CA ASP A 29 4.76 -3.06 15.12
C ASP A 29 4.43 -3.15 13.62
N PHE A 30 3.88 -2.10 13.04
CA PHE A 30 3.52 -2.06 11.62
C PHE A 30 4.69 -2.42 10.72
N VAL A 31 4.41 -3.22 9.68
CA VAL A 31 5.37 -3.57 8.63
C VAL A 31 4.68 -3.54 7.27
N LEU A 32 5.29 -2.84 6.34
CA LEU A 32 4.99 -2.94 4.92
C LEU A 32 6.17 -3.61 4.24
N GLU A 33 5.94 -4.69 3.51
CA GLU A 33 6.99 -5.33 2.72
C GLU A 33 6.69 -5.20 1.24
N GLN A 34 7.59 -4.53 0.52
CA GLN A 34 7.54 -4.47 -0.93
C GLN A 34 8.49 -5.51 -1.52
N GLY A 35 7.97 -6.30 -2.46
CA GLY A 35 8.71 -7.43 -3.03
C GLY A 35 9.94 -7.02 -3.81
N ALA A 36 10.89 -7.96 -3.93
CA ALA A 36 12.21 -7.72 -4.51
C ALA A 36 12.18 -7.27 -5.98
N ALA A 37 11.08 -7.55 -6.71
CA ALA A 37 10.95 -7.14 -8.10
C ALA A 37 10.63 -5.65 -8.27
N MET A 38 10.29 -4.96 -7.18
CA MET A 38 9.88 -3.56 -7.25
C MET A 38 11.08 -2.63 -7.02
N PRO A 39 11.10 -1.46 -7.68
CA PRO A 39 12.20 -0.51 -7.50
C PRO A 39 12.27 0.08 -6.09
N TYR A 40 11.16 0.02 -5.36
CA TYR A 40 11.07 0.44 -3.97
C TYR A 40 10.99 -0.76 -3.01
N ALA A 41 11.59 -1.88 -3.39
CA ALA A 41 11.64 -3.09 -2.57
C ALA A 41 12.22 -2.80 -1.20
N GLY A 42 11.77 -3.54 -0.20
CA GLY A 42 12.28 -3.43 1.15
C GLY A 42 11.21 -3.58 2.21
N THR A 43 11.65 -3.52 3.45
CA THR A 43 10.81 -3.61 4.64
C THR A 43 10.73 -2.23 5.28
N TYR A 44 9.50 -1.75 5.47
CA TYR A 44 9.24 -0.42 6.03
C TYR A 44 8.50 -0.61 7.35
N ARG A 45 9.10 -0.16 8.45
CA ARG A 45 8.62 -0.43 9.80
C ARG A 45 8.04 0.80 10.47
N GLY A 46 6.89 0.62 11.13
CA GLY A 46 6.20 1.67 11.86
C GLY A 46 5.61 2.73 10.95
N ALA A 47 4.95 3.72 11.55
CA ALA A 47 4.38 4.82 10.79
C ALA A 47 5.46 5.60 10.04
N GLU A 48 6.63 5.81 10.66
CA GLU A 48 7.74 6.50 10.00
C GLU A 48 8.20 5.75 8.75
N GLY A 49 8.28 4.41 8.83
CA GLY A 49 8.65 3.59 7.68
C GLY A 49 7.63 3.68 6.56
N PHE A 50 6.35 3.69 6.90
CA PHE A 50 5.31 3.85 5.90
C PHE A 50 5.38 5.20 5.20
N LEU A 51 5.60 6.27 5.96
CA LEU A 51 5.74 7.61 5.38
C LEU A 51 6.98 7.70 4.49
N ALA A 52 8.07 7.06 4.88
CA ALA A 52 9.28 6.98 4.05
C ALA A 52 9.01 6.22 2.75
N PHE A 53 8.22 5.15 2.81
CA PHE A 53 7.78 4.42 1.61
C PHE A 53 6.99 5.33 0.67
N LEU A 54 6.04 6.10 1.18
CA LEU A 54 5.24 7.00 0.34
C LEU A 54 6.11 7.99 -0.42
N GLY A 55 7.14 8.52 0.24
CA GLY A 55 8.11 9.39 -0.42
C GLY A 55 8.86 8.69 -1.55
N LYS A 56 9.31 7.48 -1.30
CA LYS A 56 10.02 6.67 -2.29
C LYS A 56 9.14 6.30 -3.48
N PHE A 57 7.89 5.95 -3.19
CA PHE A 57 6.89 5.63 -4.19
C PHE A 57 6.64 6.83 -5.11
N ALA A 58 6.49 8.02 -4.53
CA ALA A 58 6.29 9.26 -5.27
C ALA A 58 7.52 9.67 -6.07
N GLU A 59 8.72 9.37 -5.59
CA GLU A 59 9.97 9.63 -6.33
C GLU A 59 10.15 8.68 -7.51
N THR A 60 9.63 7.48 -7.41
CA THR A 60 9.82 6.42 -8.41
C THR A 60 8.79 6.47 -9.51
N LEU A 61 7.53 6.70 -9.13
CA LEU A 61 6.40 6.63 -10.05
C LEU A 61 5.67 7.96 -10.10
N ASP A 62 5.32 8.36 -11.32
CA ASP A 62 4.35 9.42 -11.56
C ASP A 62 3.01 8.73 -11.69
N ILE A 63 2.17 8.85 -10.67
CA ILE A 63 0.90 8.11 -10.57
C ILE A 63 -0.16 8.81 -11.40
N GLU A 64 -0.66 8.10 -12.41
CA GLU A 64 -1.78 8.56 -13.22
C GLU A 64 -3.11 8.10 -12.60
N LYS A 65 -3.11 6.89 -12.05
CA LYS A 65 -4.31 6.27 -11.49
C LYS A 65 -3.91 5.28 -10.40
N LEU A 66 -4.55 5.39 -9.26
CA LEU A 66 -4.48 4.37 -8.21
C LEU A 66 -5.88 4.30 -7.60
N GLU A 67 -6.70 3.37 -8.12
CA GLU A 67 -8.10 3.27 -7.75
C GLU A 67 -8.41 2.01 -7.00
N PRO A 68 -9.08 2.11 -5.84
CA PRO A 68 -9.63 0.94 -5.17
C PRO A 68 -10.71 0.31 -6.07
N VAL A 69 -10.63 -1.02 -6.26
CA VAL A 69 -11.60 -1.76 -7.07
C VAL A 69 -12.57 -2.50 -6.17
N ARG A 70 -12.03 -3.33 -5.26
CA ARG A 70 -12.85 -4.12 -4.33
C ARG A 70 -12.00 -4.65 -3.20
N THR A 71 -12.65 -5.10 -2.14
CA THR A 71 -12.01 -5.83 -1.07
C THR A 71 -12.58 -7.24 -0.99
N TYR A 72 -11.73 -8.17 -0.53
CA TYR A 72 -12.08 -9.58 -0.38
C TYR A 72 -12.01 -9.92 1.09
N ALA A 73 -13.08 -10.50 1.62
CA ALA A 73 -13.09 -10.98 2.99
C ALA A 73 -12.30 -12.28 3.08
N CYS A 74 -11.56 -12.45 4.17
CA CYS A 74 -10.80 -13.66 4.43
C CYS A 74 -11.52 -14.49 5.50
N SER A 75 -11.20 -15.79 5.56
CA SER A 75 -11.71 -16.66 6.63
C SER A 75 -11.19 -16.22 7.99
N ASP A 76 -9.99 -15.64 8.04
CA ASP A 76 -9.43 -15.03 9.25
C ASP A 76 -9.89 -13.58 9.32
N PRO A 77 -10.66 -13.17 10.36
CA PRO A 77 -11.21 -11.81 10.43
C PRO A 77 -10.16 -10.73 10.64
N ASP A 78 -8.93 -11.10 11.02
CA ASP A 78 -7.85 -10.14 11.17
C ASP A 78 -7.18 -9.77 9.85
N TRP A 79 -7.58 -10.41 8.76
CA TRP A 79 -7.03 -10.17 7.43
C TRP A 79 -8.11 -9.76 6.44
N LEU A 80 -7.71 -8.95 5.47
CA LEU A 80 -8.50 -8.73 4.25
C LEU A 80 -7.55 -8.49 3.07
N VAL A 81 -8.08 -8.62 1.86
CA VAL A 81 -7.32 -8.34 0.64
C VAL A 81 -8.01 -7.18 -0.07
N SER A 82 -7.22 -6.17 -0.45
CA SER A 82 -7.72 -5.04 -1.25
C SER A 82 -7.15 -5.13 -2.66
N GLU A 83 -7.97 -4.81 -3.63
CA GLU A 83 -7.58 -4.78 -5.04
C GLU A 83 -7.59 -3.34 -5.53
N PHE A 84 -6.53 -2.93 -6.23
CA PHE A 84 -6.38 -1.61 -6.82
C PHE A 84 -5.98 -1.72 -8.28
N ASP A 85 -6.42 -0.76 -9.08
CA ASP A 85 -5.86 -0.54 -10.41
C ASP A 85 -4.79 0.54 -10.30
N LEU A 86 -3.61 0.25 -10.83
CA LEU A 86 -2.47 1.17 -10.82
C LEU A 86 -2.04 1.47 -12.25
N VAL A 87 -1.99 2.74 -12.60
CA VAL A 87 -1.39 3.22 -13.85
C VAL A 87 -0.42 4.34 -13.50
N ALA A 88 0.81 4.21 -13.97
CA ALA A 88 1.87 5.15 -13.61
C ALA A 88 2.91 5.21 -14.73
N THR A 89 3.80 6.19 -14.63
CA THR A 89 5.01 6.28 -15.45
C THR A 89 6.21 6.14 -14.53
N VAL A 90 7.16 5.29 -14.89
CA VAL A 90 8.41 5.15 -14.17
C VAL A 90 9.26 6.37 -14.47
N LYS A 91 9.52 7.21 -13.49
CA LYS A 91 10.19 8.51 -13.70
C LYS A 91 11.59 8.37 -14.32
N ALA A 92 12.34 7.36 -13.89
CA ALA A 92 13.72 7.17 -14.36
C ALA A 92 13.80 6.80 -15.84
N THR A 93 12.80 6.11 -16.39
CA THR A 93 12.84 5.57 -17.74
C THR A 93 11.79 6.15 -18.68
N GLY A 94 10.75 6.78 -18.13
CA GLY A 94 9.59 7.23 -18.91
C GLY A 94 8.66 6.09 -19.32
N GLN A 95 8.94 4.87 -18.87
CA GLN A 95 8.12 3.71 -19.23
C GLN A 95 6.77 3.75 -18.53
N ARG A 96 5.70 3.54 -19.28
CA ARG A 96 4.36 3.42 -18.69
C ARG A 96 4.18 2.05 -18.06
N TYR A 97 3.55 2.05 -16.89
CA TYR A 97 3.32 0.84 -16.12
C TYR A 97 1.85 0.79 -15.71
N ALA A 98 1.18 -0.28 -16.09
CA ALA A 98 -0.22 -0.50 -15.72
C ALA A 98 -0.38 -1.92 -15.19
N THR A 99 -0.97 -2.06 -14.03
CA THR A 99 -1.16 -3.37 -13.41
C THR A 99 -2.35 -3.37 -12.44
N THR A 100 -2.72 -4.57 -12.02
CA THR A 100 -3.60 -4.77 -10.87
C THR A 100 -2.73 -5.10 -9.67
N LEU A 101 -3.07 -4.53 -8.54
CA LEU A 101 -2.35 -4.67 -7.28
C LEU A 101 -3.30 -5.27 -6.25
N LEU A 102 -2.91 -6.40 -5.68
CA LEU A 102 -3.61 -6.97 -4.54
C LEU A 102 -2.75 -6.76 -3.30
N GLU A 103 -3.35 -6.27 -2.23
CA GLU A 103 -2.65 -6.07 -0.97
C GLU A 103 -3.28 -6.92 0.12
N ARG A 104 -2.45 -7.71 0.82
CA ARG A 104 -2.90 -8.42 2.01
C ARG A 104 -2.72 -7.50 3.21
N TRP A 105 -3.79 -7.25 3.92
CA TRP A 105 -3.80 -6.37 5.09
C TRP A 105 -4.10 -7.17 6.34
N GLN A 106 -3.27 -6.99 7.37
CA GLN A 106 -3.51 -7.56 8.69
C GLN A 106 -3.77 -6.46 9.69
N PHE A 107 -4.69 -6.72 10.62
CA PHE A 107 -5.12 -5.75 11.63
C PHE A 107 -4.93 -6.33 13.02
N SER A 108 -4.67 -5.45 13.99
CA SER A 108 -4.57 -5.81 15.39
C SER A 108 -5.00 -4.62 16.24
N GLY A 109 -5.98 -4.85 17.13
CA GLY A 109 -6.46 -3.80 18.02
C GLY A 109 -7.03 -2.58 17.29
N GLY A 110 -7.67 -2.76 16.14
CA GLY A 110 -8.24 -1.67 15.35
C GLY A 110 -7.21 -0.86 14.58
N LYS A 111 -6.00 -1.38 14.42
CA LYS A 111 -4.92 -0.72 13.68
C LYS A 111 -4.35 -1.64 12.63
N VAL A 112 -3.70 -1.05 11.62
CA VAL A 112 -3.03 -1.81 10.56
C VAL A 112 -1.66 -2.25 11.07
N ILE A 113 -1.39 -3.55 11.04
CA ILE A 113 -0.11 -4.09 11.50
C ILE A 113 0.75 -4.62 10.35
N THR A 114 0.14 -5.06 9.24
CA THR A 114 0.90 -5.59 8.10
C THR A 114 0.23 -5.22 6.80
N ILE A 115 1.02 -4.83 5.80
CA ILE A 115 0.56 -4.70 4.42
C ILE A 115 1.56 -5.42 3.53
N LEU A 116 1.07 -6.35 2.70
CA LEU A 116 1.89 -7.14 1.79
C LEU A 116 1.32 -7.00 0.36
N PRO A 117 1.87 -6.09 -0.45
CA PRO A 117 1.39 -5.90 -1.82
C PRO A 117 1.86 -7.00 -2.76
N HIS A 118 1.00 -7.37 -3.69
CA HIS A 118 1.27 -8.34 -4.75
C HIS A 118 0.84 -7.73 -6.09
N TYR A 119 1.80 -7.49 -6.96
CA TYR A 119 1.56 -6.89 -8.27
C TYR A 119 1.35 -7.99 -9.30
N PHE A 120 0.28 -7.88 -10.10
CA PHE A 120 0.02 -8.87 -11.14
C PHE A 120 1.15 -8.92 -12.15
N ALA A 121 1.65 -7.75 -12.54
CA ALA A 121 2.83 -7.66 -13.40
C ALA A 121 3.83 -6.71 -12.74
N PRO A 122 5.10 -7.12 -12.58
CA PRO A 122 6.12 -6.19 -12.08
C PRO A 122 6.42 -5.12 -13.13
N PRO A 123 6.74 -3.89 -12.71
CA PRO A 123 6.94 -2.79 -13.64
C PRO A 123 8.27 -2.87 -14.36
N MET A 124 9.21 -3.55 -13.76
CA MET A 124 10.59 -3.38 -14.19
C MET A 124 11.09 -4.51 -14.98
N ARG A 125 11.58 -4.15 -16.04
CA ARG A 125 12.48 -4.97 -16.78
C ARG A 125 13.73 -4.16 -16.92
N GLY A 126 14.61 -4.46 -16.11
CA GLY A 126 15.96 -3.90 -16.04
C GLY A 126 16.42 -2.90 -17.01
#